data_4c0aebf576cd643c53ac84fcddd51628
#
_entry.id   4c0aebf576cd643c53ac84fcddd51628
#
_cell.length_a   1.000
_cell.length_b   1.000
_cell.length_c   1.000
_cell.angle_alpha   90.00
_cell.angle_beta   90.00
_cell.angle_gamma   90.00
#
_symmetry.space_group_name_H-M   'P 1'
#
loop_
_entity.id
_entity.type
_entity.pdbx_description
1 polymer ?
#
loop_
_entity_poly.entity_id
_entity_poly.type
_entity_poly.pdbx_seq_one_letter_code
_entity_poly.pdbx_strand_id
1 'polypeptide(L)'
;MSAMKKIVLLTEGSKDAYFLHELLLRRFAYSFDRQENPIESDKPKKPVRMRSKNGEVEVELHWTDGYSKIGGLKNVLKRPSEMEDDCKFASSIIFDSDVPPAAGKNKDHAGQEARRKEIVRMLSLDASYPIERSKEWLFLFPDNQSDGDLEDVLRQTVRASAEHEKFFSACWSPFVKSVEGIPAHRPTDKSMMNEYKAAFNSGAWKINGQNRCYADESLWDWNAKVLEPLVAFIDCVMNDDDVENLGDLLK
;
A
#
# COMPACT_ATOMS: atom_id res chain seq x y z
N MET A 1 -15.66 -19.02 21.83
CA MET A 1 -15.02 -18.80 20.54
C MET A 1 -14.51 -17.38 20.57
N SER A 2 -13.28 -17.13 20.14
CA SER A 2 -12.78 -15.75 19.99
C SER A 2 -13.60 -15.06 18.89
N ALA A 3 -13.96 -13.79 19.10
CA ALA A 3 -14.71 -13.02 18.12
C ALA A 3 -13.83 -12.82 16.87
N MET A 4 -14.38 -13.07 15.70
CA MET A 4 -13.67 -12.85 14.43
C MET A 4 -13.45 -11.35 14.22
N LYS A 5 -12.25 -10.93 13.84
CA LYS A 5 -11.94 -9.56 13.42
C LYS A 5 -11.87 -9.48 11.90
N LYS A 6 -12.70 -8.63 11.29
CA LYS A 6 -12.63 -8.32 9.86
C LYS A 6 -11.92 -6.99 9.64
N ILE A 7 -10.90 -6.99 8.78
CA ILE A 7 -10.09 -5.82 8.47
C ILE A 7 -10.19 -5.53 6.97
N VAL A 8 -10.50 -4.30 6.62
CA VAL A 8 -10.52 -3.82 5.25
C VAL A 8 -9.38 -2.83 5.05
N LEU A 9 -8.45 -3.15 4.15
CA LEU A 9 -7.38 -2.25 3.75
C LEU A 9 -7.63 -1.78 2.31
N LEU A 10 -7.75 -0.48 2.12
CA LEU A 10 -7.98 0.14 0.83
C LEU A 10 -6.71 0.78 0.31
N THR A 11 -6.28 0.41 -0.90
CA THR A 11 -5.10 0.97 -1.59
C THR A 11 -5.50 1.77 -2.83
N GLU A 12 -4.57 2.57 -3.36
CA GLU A 12 -4.80 3.34 -4.58
C GLU A 12 -4.85 2.43 -5.82
N GLY A 13 -3.92 1.49 -5.92
CA GLY A 13 -3.79 0.58 -7.05
C GLY A 13 -3.73 -0.89 -6.67
N SER A 14 -3.94 -1.75 -7.66
CA SER A 14 -3.81 -3.20 -7.47
C SER A 14 -2.38 -3.62 -7.11
N LYS A 15 -1.36 -2.89 -7.59
CA LYS A 15 0.05 -3.17 -7.26
C LYS A 15 0.31 -3.01 -5.77
N ASP A 16 -0.28 -1.97 -5.17
CA ASP A 16 -0.14 -1.68 -3.74
C ASP A 16 -0.82 -2.78 -2.91
N ALA A 17 -2.00 -3.23 -3.35
CA ALA A 17 -2.69 -4.37 -2.72
C ALA A 17 -1.84 -5.65 -2.75
N TYR A 18 -1.15 -5.94 -3.86
CA TYR A 18 -0.23 -7.08 -3.93
C TYR A 18 1.02 -6.92 -3.07
N PHE A 19 1.55 -5.71 -3.00
CA PHE A 19 2.64 -5.41 -2.08
C PHE A 19 2.21 -5.66 -0.63
N LEU A 20 1.03 -5.17 -0.22
CA LEU A 20 0.49 -5.41 1.11
C LEU A 20 0.23 -6.89 1.37
N HIS A 21 -0.28 -7.64 0.39
CA HIS A 21 -0.45 -9.09 0.51
C HIS A 21 0.88 -9.78 0.85
N GLU A 22 1.95 -9.48 0.12
CA GLU A 22 3.27 -10.05 0.41
C GLU A 22 3.84 -9.56 1.75
N LEU A 23 3.65 -8.28 2.09
CA LEU A 23 4.05 -7.75 3.39
C LEU A 23 3.38 -8.51 4.55
N LEU A 24 2.08 -8.75 4.47
CA LEU A 24 1.33 -9.51 5.47
C LEU A 24 1.86 -10.94 5.61
N LEU A 25 2.12 -11.62 4.50
CA LEU A 25 2.68 -12.99 4.51
C LEU A 25 4.10 -13.05 5.10
N ARG A 26 4.90 -11.98 5.00
CA ARG A 26 6.30 -11.94 5.43
C ARG A 26 6.47 -11.41 6.85
N ARG A 27 5.83 -10.29 7.14
CA ARG A 27 6.02 -9.58 8.41
C ARG A 27 5.03 -10.05 9.48
N PHE A 28 3.89 -10.59 9.07
CA PHE A 28 2.86 -11.16 9.94
C PHE A 28 2.72 -12.67 9.74
N ALA A 29 3.85 -13.36 9.47
CA ALA A 29 3.89 -14.80 9.22
C ALA A 29 3.38 -15.64 10.41
N TYR A 30 3.33 -15.08 11.61
CA TYR A 30 2.70 -15.71 12.77
C TYR A 30 1.17 -15.82 12.61
N SER A 31 0.53 -14.87 11.91
CA SER A 31 -0.91 -14.84 11.65
C SER A 31 -1.28 -15.42 10.29
N PHE A 32 -0.48 -15.18 9.25
CA PHE A 32 -0.82 -15.57 7.88
C PHE A 32 0.15 -16.61 7.31
N ASP A 33 -0.37 -17.51 6.49
CA ASP A 33 0.40 -18.53 5.79
C ASP A 33 0.15 -18.44 4.28
N ARG A 34 1.21 -18.59 3.49
CA ARG A 34 1.11 -18.54 2.03
C ARG A 34 0.28 -19.69 1.45
N GLN A 35 0.31 -20.87 2.06
CA GLN A 35 -0.46 -22.02 1.59
C GLN A 35 -1.96 -21.81 1.77
N GLU A 36 -2.35 -21.12 2.85
CA GLU A 36 -3.74 -20.79 3.15
C GLU A 36 -4.23 -19.53 2.43
N ASN A 37 -3.30 -18.68 1.98
CA ASN A 37 -3.57 -17.38 1.37
C ASN A 37 -2.90 -17.24 -0.02
N PRO A 38 -3.07 -18.18 -0.95
CA PRO A 38 -2.52 -18.04 -2.28
C PRO A 38 -3.29 -16.98 -3.08
N ILE A 39 -2.60 -16.26 -3.95
CA ILE A 39 -3.28 -15.49 -5.00
C ILE A 39 -3.63 -16.47 -6.12
N GLU A 40 -4.89 -16.79 -6.24
CA GLU A 40 -5.39 -17.85 -7.12
C GLU A 40 -5.33 -17.49 -8.61
N SER A 41 -5.28 -16.22 -8.97
CA SER A 41 -5.31 -15.79 -10.36
C SER A 41 -4.38 -14.60 -10.64
N ASP A 42 -3.99 -14.46 -11.91
CA ASP A 42 -3.18 -13.34 -12.39
C ASP A 42 -3.95 -12.02 -12.44
N LYS A 43 -5.28 -12.10 -12.39
CA LYS A 43 -6.19 -10.96 -12.29
C LYS A 43 -7.19 -11.25 -11.19
N PRO A 44 -6.75 -11.17 -9.92
CA PRO A 44 -7.65 -11.42 -8.82
C PRO A 44 -8.80 -10.43 -8.86
N LYS A 45 -9.99 -10.93 -8.54
CA LYS A 45 -11.14 -10.07 -8.35
C LYS A 45 -10.96 -9.31 -7.04
N LYS A 46 -11.44 -8.07 -7.00
CA LYS A 46 -11.60 -7.34 -5.74
C LYS A 46 -12.65 -8.03 -4.87
N PRO A 47 -12.41 -8.17 -3.57
CA PRO A 47 -11.16 -8.01 -2.86
C PRO A 47 -10.23 -9.22 -2.95
N VAL A 48 -8.93 -9.03 -2.67
CA VAL A 48 -8.06 -10.13 -2.30
C VAL A 48 -8.31 -10.42 -0.83
N ARG A 49 -8.72 -11.65 -0.53
CA ARG A 49 -9.04 -12.08 0.84
C ARG A 49 -7.90 -12.89 1.43
N MET A 50 -7.60 -12.61 2.69
CA MET A 50 -6.65 -13.35 3.49
C MET A 50 -7.29 -13.75 4.81
N ARG A 51 -6.97 -14.95 5.29
CA ARG A 51 -7.44 -15.43 6.59
C ARG A 51 -6.26 -15.85 7.45
N SER A 52 -6.29 -15.50 8.73
CA SER A 52 -5.28 -15.94 9.68
C SER A 52 -5.36 -17.46 9.92
N LYS A 53 -4.23 -18.08 10.33
CA LYS A 53 -4.11 -19.51 10.60
C LYS A 53 -5.10 -20.03 11.65
N ASN A 54 -5.43 -19.19 12.63
CA ASN A 54 -6.40 -19.52 13.68
C ASN A 54 -7.85 -19.17 13.28
N GLY A 55 -8.07 -18.55 12.12
CA GLY A 55 -9.38 -18.15 11.64
C GLY A 55 -9.98 -16.92 12.35
N GLU A 56 -9.24 -16.28 13.25
CA GLU A 56 -9.73 -15.15 14.07
C GLU A 56 -9.66 -13.79 13.35
N VAL A 57 -8.82 -13.68 12.29
CA VAL A 57 -8.66 -12.46 11.52
C VAL A 57 -8.89 -12.73 10.03
N GLU A 58 -9.76 -11.93 9.41
CA GLU A 58 -9.92 -11.87 7.96
C GLU A 58 -9.52 -10.49 7.47
N VAL A 59 -8.63 -10.43 6.46
CA VAL A 59 -8.21 -9.19 5.81
C VAL A 59 -8.71 -9.17 4.37
N GLU A 60 -9.40 -8.12 3.99
CA GLU A 60 -9.78 -7.83 2.61
C GLU A 60 -8.94 -6.66 2.06
N LEU A 61 -8.19 -6.91 1.00
CA LEU A 61 -7.43 -5.89 0.28
C LEU A 61 -8.24 -5.39 -0.91
N HIS A 62 -8.63 -4.13 -0.87
CA HIS A 62 -9.35 -3.44 -1.94
C HIS A 62 -8.45 -2.37 -2.59
N TRP A 63 -8.81 -1.91 -3.80
CA TRP A 63 -8.14 -0.78 -4.47
C TRP A 63 -9.12 0.06 -5.27
N THR A 64 -8.80 1.34 -5.46
CA THR A 64 -9.68 2.33 -6.08
C THR A 64 -9.49 2.43 -7.59
N ASP A 65 -8.33 2.07 -8.14
CA ASP A 65 -7.86 2.44 -9.49
C ASP A 65 -7.76 3.97 -9.65
N GLY A 66 -7.14 4.61 -8.65
CA GLY A 66 -6.88 6.04 -8.54
C GLY A 66 -7.61 6.70 -7.36
N TYR A 67 -6.90 7.57 -6.64
CA TYR A 67 -7.37 8.17 -5.39
C TYR A 67 -8.70 8.92 -5.52
N SER A 68 -8.96 9.55 -6.68
CA SER A 68 -10.20 10.30 -6.93
C SER A 68 -11.48 9.45 -6.85
N LYS A 69 -11.34 8.11 -6.89
CA LYS A 69 -12.49 7.19 -6.83
C LYS A 69 -12.83 6.71 -5.41
N ILE A 70 -12.11 7.17 -4.40
CA ILE A 70 -12.29 6.73 -3.01
C ILE A 70 -13.72 6.94 -2.50
N GLY A 71 -14.38 8.04 -2.92
CA GLY A 71 -15.74 8.32 -2.54
C GLY A 71 -16.76 7.25 -2.93
N GLY A 72 -16.49 6.52 -4.03
CA GLY A 72 -17.31 5.40 -4.50
C GLY A 72 -17.15 4.12 -3.67
N LEU A 73 -16.13 4.05 -2.82
CA LEU A 73 -15.81 2.87 -1.99
C LEU A 73 -16.11 3.06 -0.50
N LYS A 74 -16.84 4.13 -0.12
CA LYS A 74 -17.26 4.35 1.28
C LYS A 74 -17.97 3.14 1.87
N ASN A 75 -18.86 2.51 1.09
CA ASN A 75 -19.60 1.33 1.56
C ASN A 75 -18.70 0.12 1.85
N VAL A 76 -17.52 0.05 1.21
CA VAL A 76 -16.54 -1.01 1.48
C VAL A 76 -15.82 -0.76 2.80
N LEU A 77 -15.56 0.51 3.12
CA LEU A 77 -14.88 0.94 4.34
C LEU A 77 -15.79 0.99 5.56
N LYS A 78 -17.12 1.08 5.33
CA LYS A 78 -18.11 1.13 6.38
C LYS A 78 -18.34 -0.25 6.99
N ARG A 79 -18.54 -0.33 8.31
CA ARG A 79 -18.95 -1.57 8.97
C ARG A 79 -20.25 -2.09 8.33
N PRO A 80 -20.29 -3.35 7.85
CA PRO A 80 -21.53 -3.94 7.33
C PRO A 80 -22.63 -3.99 8.40
N SER A 81 -23.86 -3.60 8.03
CA SER A 81 -24.99 -3.59 8.95
C SER A 81 -25.42 -4.99 9.40
N GLU A 82 -25.14 -6.00 8.59
CA GLU A 82 -25.42 -7.41 8.86
C GLU A 82 -24.33 -8.11 9.69
N MET A 83 -23.25 -7.39 10.05
CA MET A 83 -22.18 -7.97 10.84
C MET A 83 -22.65 -8.18 12.29
N GLU A 84 -22.41 -9.38 12.81
CA GLU A 84 -22.75 -9.73 14.20
C GLU A 84 -22.04 -8.78 15.19
N ASP A 85 -22.71 -8.47 16.30
CA ASP A 85 -22.22 -7.48 17.27
C ASP A 85 -20.90 -7.90 17.95
N ASP A 86 -20.66 -9.20 18.07
CA ASP A 86 -19.43 -9.76 18.63
C ASP A 86 -18.26 -9.78 17.62
N CYS A 87 -18.52 -9.56 16.33
CA CYS A 87 -17.48 -9.43 15.33
C CYS A 87 -16.85 -8.03 15.36
N LYS A 88 -15.53 -7.97 15.48
CA LYS A 88 -14.79 -6.72 15.39
C LYS A 88 -14.58 -6.33 13.92
N PHE A 89 -14.64 -5.04 13.63
CA PHE A 89 -14.41 -4.51 12.29
C PHE A 89 -13.41 -3.37 12.36
N ALA A 90 -12.45 -3.35 11.45
CA ALA A 90 -11.55 -2.23 11.24
C ALA A 90 -11.40 -1.94 9.75
N SER A 91 -11.30 -0.68 9.37
CA SER A 91 -10.99 -0.29 8.01
C SER A 91 -9.96 0.83 7.96
N SER A 92 -9.07 0.75 7.01
CA SER A 92 -7.96 1.70 6.85
C SER A 92 -7.62 1.92 5.39
N ILE A 93 -6.97 3.05 5.11
CA ILE A 93 -6.55 3.48 3.79
C ILE A 93 -5.02 3.58 3.77
N ILE A 94 -4.41 3.07 2.70
CA ILE A 94 -2.95 3.10 2.48
C ILE A 94 -2.71 3.60 1.06
N PHE A 95 -2.27 4.85 0.92
CA PHE A 95 -2.14 5.55 -0.35
C PHE A 95 -0.79 6.24 -0.50
N ASP A 96 -0.48 6.69 -1.72
CA ASP A 96 0.65 7.56 -1.98
C ASP A 96 0.32 9.00 -1.51
N SER A 97 1.29 9.69 -0.90
CA SER A 97 1.17 11.12 -0.64
C SER A 97 1.53 11.95 -1.87
N ASP A 98 2.33 11.38 -2.76
CA ASP A 98 3.01 12.02 -3.87
C ASP A 98 3.92 13.17 -3.44
N VAL A 99 4.88 13.52 -4.30
CA VAL A 99 5.70 14.71 -4.11
C VAL A 99 5.04 15.90 -4.81
N PRO A 100 4.79 17.02 -4.10
CA PRO A 100 4.21 18.20 -4.72
C PRO A 100 5.07 18.67 -5.89
N PRO A 101 4.50 18.86 -7.10
CA PRO A 101 5.26 19.43 -8.20
C PRO A 101 5.66 20.87 -7.90
N ALA A 102 6.83 21.29 -8.36
CA ALA A 102 7.34 22.64 -8.14
C ALA A 102 6.40 23.74 -8.67
N ALA A 103 5.62 23.43 -9.71
CA ALA A 103 4.60 24.30 -10.29
C ALA A 103 3.51 23.48 -10.99
N GLY A 104 2.30 24.05 -11.11
CA GLY A 104 1.20 23.45 -11.86
C GLY A 104 -0.06 23.25 -11.02
N LYS A 105 -1.12 22.75 -11.67
CA LYS A 105 -2.47 22.60 -11.07
C LYS A 105 -2.53 21.59 -9.91
N ASN A 106 -1.57 20.66 -9.82
CA ASN A 106 -1.59 19.62 -8.80
C ASN A 106 -0.72 19.94 -7.58
N LYS A 107 -0.15 21.16 -7.51
CA LYS A 107 0.70 21.57 -6.38
C LYS A 107 -0.03 21.49 -5.03
N ASP A 108 -1.32 21.81 -5.03
CA ASP A 108 -2.14 21.88 -3.82
C ASP A 108 -2.85 20.55 -3.49
N HIS A 109 -2.60 19.48 -4.27
CA HIS A 109 -3.24 18.17 -4.12
C HIS A 109 -2.25 17.02 -3.83
N ALA A 110 -0.95 17.31 -3.77
CA ALA A 110 0.10 16.34 -3.46
C ALA A 110 0.80 16.74 -2.16
N GLY A 111 1.46 15.74 -1.56
CA GLY A 111 2.10 15.85 -0.24
C GLY A 111 1.19 15.44 0.90
N GLN A 112 1.80 15.06 2.00
CA GLN A 112 1.14 14.45 3.17
C GLN A 112 -0.10 15.23 3.64
N GLU A 113 0.07 16.51 3.90
CA GLU A 113 -1.01 17.32 4.49
C GLU A 113 -2.18 17.55 3.49
N ALA A 114 -1.84 17.87 2.24
CA ALA A 114 -2.84 18.10 1.19
C ALA A 114 -3.63 16.81 0.91
N ARG A 115 -2.94 15.68 0.78
CA ARG A 115 -3.56 14.38 0.53
C ARG A 115 -4.47 13.94 1.67
N ARG A 116 -4.07 14.14 2.94
CA ARG A 116 -4.93 13.86 4.11
C ARG A 116 -6.21 14.67 4.08
N LYS A 117 -6.09 15.98 3.92
CA LYS A 117 -7.25 16.88 3.83
C LYS A 117 -8.21 16.47 2.73
N GLU A 118 -7.68 16.10 1.58
CA GLU A 118 -8.48 15.71 0.43
C GLU A 118 -9.21 14.38 0.68
N ILE A 119 -8.54 13.37 1.23
CA ILE A 119 -9.16 12.07 1.55
C ILE A 119 -10.27 12.26 2.59
N VAL A 120 -10.02 13.00 3.66
CA VAL A 120 -11.03 13.31 4.69
C VAL A 120 -12.25 13.97 4.06
N ARG A 121 -12.03 14.95 3.17
CA ARG A 121 -13.11 15.63 2.42
C ARG A 121 -13.88 14.68 1.51
N MET A 122 -13.19 13.81 0.75
CA MET A 122 -13.83 12.83 -0.14
C MET A 122 -14.66 11.80 0.60
N LEU A 123 -14.26 11.45 1.80
CA LEU A 123 -15.02 10.57 2.69
C LEU A 123 -16.20 11.28 3.34
N SER A 124 -16.34 12.60 3.15
CA SER A 124 -17.39 13.43 3.74
C SER A 124 -17.46 13.29 5.27
N LEU A 125 -16.30 13.19 5.91
CA LEU A 125 -16.22 13.30 7.35
C LEU A 125 -16.59 14.73 7.77
N ASP A 126 -16.96 14.89 9.04
CA ASP A 126 -17.33 16.21 9.58
C ASP A 126 -16.25 17.26 9.28
N ALA A 127 -16.66 18.47 8.91
CA ALA A 127 -15.73 19.56 8.59
C ALA A 127 -14.83 19.97 9.78
N SER A 128 -15.25 19.64 11.00
CA SER A 128 -14.48 19.83 12.23
C SER A 128 -13.54 18.67 12.55
N TYR A 129 -13.52 17.60 11.73
CA TYR A 129 -12.69 16.42 11.99
C TYR A 129 -11.21 16.81 12.05
N PRO A 130 -10.50 16.48 13.15
CA PRO A 130 -9.08 16.83 13.29
C PRO A 130 -8.23 16.01 12.33
N ILE A 131 -7.60 16.67 11.34
CA ILE A 131 -6.81 16.00 10.29
C ILE A 131 -5.71 15.09 10.88
N GLU A 132 -5.09 15.50 11.99
CA GLU A 132 -4.05 14.70 12.65
C GLU A 132 -4.55 13.31 13.12
N ARG A 133 -5.82 13.20 13.51
CA ARG A 133 -6.42 11.92 13.90
C ARG A 133 -6.55 10.95 12.72
N SER A 134 -6.58 11.45 11.49
CA SER A 134 -6.60 10.58 10.32
C SER A 134 -5.39 9.64 10.23
N LYS A 135 -4.30 9.94 10.94
CA LYS A 135 -3.11 9.07 11.00
C LYS A 135 -3.38 7.71 11.64
N GLU A 136 -4.47 7.58 12.38
CA GLU A 136 -4.88 6.33 13.01
C GLU A 136 -5.47 5.32 12.00
N TRP A 137 -6.11 5.82 10.94
CA TRP A 137 -6.75 4.98 9.90
C TRP A 137 -6.27 5.26 8.47
N LEU A 138 -5.41 6.25 8.26
CA LEU A 138 -4.84 6.63 6.97
C LEU A 138 -3.33 6.63 7.04
N PHE A 139 -2.71 5.67 6.36
CA PHE A 139 -1.29 5.67 6.09
C PHE A 139 -1.01 6.27 4.72
N LEU A 140 -0.08 7.20 4.66
CA LEU A 140 0.42 7.76 3.41
C LEU A 140 1.91 7.39 3.23
N PHE A 141 2.22 6.76 2.09
CA PHE A 141 3.61 6.47 1.76
C PHE A 141 4.46 7.76 1.69
N PRO A 142 5.78 7.67 1.98
CA PRO A 142 6.51 6.43 2.31
C PRO A 142 6.44 6.03 3.80
N ASP A 143 6.23 6.94 4.73
CA ASP A 143 6.40 6.74 6.17
C ASP A 143 5.35 7.44 7.05
N ASN A 144 4.26 7.90 6.45
CA ASN A 144 3.20 8.67 7.11
C ASN A 144 3.61 10.08 7.58
N GLN A 145 4.78 10.57 7.17
CA GLN A 145 5.34 11.87 7.54
C GLN A 145 5.94 12.62 6.35
N SER A 146 6.72 11.93 5.52
CA SER A 146 7.39 12.49 4.34
C SER A 146 6.52 12.40 3.10
N ASP A 147 6.71 13.32 2.16
CA ASP A 147 6.06 13.24 0.86
C ASP A 147 6.75 12.18 -0.01
N GLY A 148 5.97 11.40 -0.77
CA GLY A 148 6.50 10.35 -1.64
C GLY A 148 5.46 9.31 -2.03
N ASP A 149 5.93 8.20 -2.54
CA ASP A 149 5.11 7.09 -3.04
C ASP A 149 5.64 5.71 -2.58
N LEU A 150 4.93 4.64 -2.95
CA LEU A 150 5.35 3.28 -2.67
C LEU A 150 6.72 2.97 -3.30
N GLU A 151 7.03 3.54 -4.46
CA GLU A 151 8.29 3.30 -5.14
C GLU A 151 9.49 3.80 -4.34
N ASP A 152 9.35 4.85 -3.52
CA ASP A 152 10.40 5.32 -2.59
C ASP A 152 10.71 4.25 -1.53
N VAL A 153 9.69 3.57 -1.04
CA VAL A 153 9.84 2.44 -0.11
C VAL A 153 10.48 1.24 -0.82
N LEU A 154 9.96 0.86 -2.00
CA LEU A 154 10.47 -0.27 -2.77
C LEU A 154 11.94 -0.14 -3.10
N ARG A 155 12.40 1.06 -3.47
CA ARG A 155 13.81 1.31 -3.73
C ARG A 155 14.70 0.96 -2.55
N GLN A 156 14.26 1.24 -1.33
CA GLN A 156 15.00 0.98 -0.11
C GLN A 156 14.86 -0.48 0.38
N THR A 157 13.91 -1.22 -0.17
CA THR A 157 13.73 -2.66 0.12
C THR A 157 14.47 -3.56 -0.88
N VAL A 158 15.07 -3.01 -1.93
CA VAL A 158 15.87 -3.82 -2.87
C VAL A 158 17.01 -4.50 -2.12
N ARG A 159 17.13 -5.81 -2.28
CA ARG A 159 18.24 -6.57 -1.68
C ARG A 159 19.57 -6.11 -2.25
N ALA A 160 20.51 -5.83 -1.35
CA ALA A 160 21.87 -5.51 -1.73
C ALA A 160 22.52 -6.75 -2.37
N SER A 161 22.84 -6.62 -3.67
CA SER A 161 23.65 -7.57 -4.41
C SER A 161 24.44 -6.81 -5.46
N ALA A 162 25.59 -7.38 -5.88
CA ALA A 162 26.41 -6.77 -6.93
C ALA A 162 25.62 -6.54 -8.24
N GLU A 163 24.66 -7.41 -8.55
CA GLU A 163 23.84 -7.29 -9.75
C GLU A 163 22.82 -6.16 -9.63
N HIS A 164 22.16 -6.05 -8.49
CA HIS A 164 21.19 -4.99 -8.22
C HIS A 164 21.87 -3.62 -8.18
N GLU A 165 23.00 -3.51 -7.50
CA GLU A 165 23.79 -2.26 -7.48
C GLU A 165 24.29 -1.88 -8.87
N LYS A 166 24.69 -2.86 -9.68
CA LYS A 166 25.09 -2.62 -11.07
C LYS A 166 23.93 -2.05 -11.91
N PHE A 167 22.69 -2.52 -11.69
CA PHE A 167 21.53 -1.93 -12.36
C PHE A 167 21.42 -0.44 -12.05
N PHE A 168 21.46 -0.05 -10.78
CA PHE A 168 21.31 1.35 -10.40
C PHE A 168 22.50 2.22 -10.84
N SER A 169 23.74 1.74 -10.67
CA SER A 169 24.95 2.52 -10.94
C SER A 169 25.35 2.54 -12.41
N ALA A 170 25.28 1.41 -13.10
CA ALA A 170 25.78 1.28 -14.48
C ALA A 170 24.69 1.38 -15.56
N CYS A 171 23.42 1.18 -15.22
CA CYS A 171 22.32 1.28 -16.19
C CYS A 171 21.45 2.50 -15.93
N TRP A 172 20.84 2.61 -14.74
CA TRP A 172 19.88 3.66 -14.47
C TRP A 172 20.51 5.04 -14.35
N SER A 173 21.55 5.23 -13.53
CA SER A 173 22.18 6.54 -13.34
C SER A 173 22.74 7.14 -14.62
N PRO A 174 23.43 6.39 -15.51
CA PRO A 174 23.82 6.90 -16.82
C PRO A 174 22.63 7.26 -17.72
N PHE A 175 21.55 6.45 -17.69
CA PHE A 175 20.33 6.76 -18.43
C PHE A 175 19.73 8.09 -17.99
N VAL A 176 19.53 8.31 -16.68
CA VAL A 176 19.02 9.57 -16.13
C VAL A 176 19.86 10.77 -16.60
N LYS A 177 21.20 10.64 -16.52
CA LYS A 177 22.11 11.68 -16.99
C LYS A 177 21.99 11.96 -18.49
N SER A 178 21.76 10.92 -19.30
CA SER A 178 21.67 11.07 -20.77
C SER A 178 20.42 11.80 -21.21
N VAL A 179 19.33 11.77 -20.39
CA VAL A 179 18.07 12.47 -20.68
C VAL A 179 17.92 13.76 -19.87
N GLU A 180 18.95 14.14 -19.11
CA GLU A 180 18.96 15.41 -18.37
C GLU A 180 18.88 16.58 -19.34
N GLY A 181 17.95 17.50 -19.09
CA GLY A 181 17.68 18.64 -19.97
C GLY A 181 16.66 18.39 -21.07
N ILE A 182 16.10 17.18 -21.20
CA ILE A 182 14.96 16.91 -22.08
C ILE A 182 13.66 17.15 -21.28
N PRO A 183 12.91 18.25 -21.52
CA PRO A 183 11.85 18.70 -20.62
C PRO A 183 10.67 17.73 -20.46
N ALA A 184 10.44 16.86 -21.47
CA ALA A 184 9.26 15.99 -21.53
C ALA A 184 9.51 14.59 -20.89
N HIS A 185 10.73 14.25 -20.48
CA HIS A 185 11.09 12.88 -20.12
C HIS A 185 12.02 12.83 -18.90
N ARG A 186 11.55 13.33 -17.76
CA ARG A 186 12.26 13.07 -16.50
C ARG A 186 11.95 11.66 -16.02
N PRO A 187 12.93 10.76 -15.94
CA PRO A 187 12.75 9.47 -15.30
C PRO A 187 12.37 9.67 -13.84
N THR A 188 11.33 8.99 -13.40
CA THR A 188 10.84 9.03 -12.03
C THR A 188 11.26 7.74 -11.29
N ASP A 189 11.24 7.73 -9.97
CA ASP A 189 11.47 6.51 -9.17
C ASP A 189 10.47 5.41 -9.57
N LYS A 190 9.25 5.75 -9.91
CA LYS A 190 8.26 4.83 -10.48
C LYS A 190 8.72 4.19 -11.80
N SER A 191 9.31 4.97 -12.70
CA SER A 191 9.91 4.45 -13.95
C SER A 191 11.07 3.53 -13.62
N MET A 192 11.97 3.95 -12.74
CA MET A 192 13.11 3.17 -12.29
C MET A 192 12.71 1.82 -11.71
N MET A 193 11.74 1.81 -10.81
CA MET A 193 11.29 0.58 -10.16
C MET A 193 10.55 -0.35 -11.13
N ASN A 194 9.86 0.20 -12.14
CA ASN A 194 9.27 -0.61 -13.19
C ASN A 194 10.34 -1.31 -14.05
N GLU A 195 11.38 -0.59 -14.46
CA GLU A 195 12.51 -1.16 -15.22
C GLU A 195 13.30 -2.16 -14.38
N TYR A 196 13.56 -1.85 -13.11
CA TYR A 196 14.19 -2.80 -12.19
C TYR A 196 13.40 -4.10 -12.09
N LYS A 197 12.09 -4.02 -11.83
CA LYS A 197 11.21 -5.19 -11.77
C LYS A 197 11.21 -5.98 -13.09
N ALA A 198 11.25 -5.30 -14.22
CA ALA A 198 11.30 -5.95 -15.54
C ALA A 198 12.66 -6.64 -15.78
N ALA A 199 13.76 -6.03 -15.37
CA ALA A 199 15.11 -6.56 -15.57
C ALA A 199 15.38 -7.83 -14.73
N PHE A 200 14.88 -7.85 -13.49
CA PHE A 200 15.14 -8.94 -12.54
C PHE A 200 13.96 -9.92 -12.38
N ASN A 201 12.86 -9.68 -13.06
CA ASN A 201 11.73 -10.61 -13.04
C ASN A 201 12.12 -11.89 -13.77
N SER A 202 12.61 -12.89 -13.01
CA SER A 202 12.93 -14.19 -13.57
C SER A 202 11.67 -14.81 -14.19
N GLY A 203 11.81 -15.41 -15.39
CA GLY A 203 10.69 -15.93 -16.18
C GLY A 203 9.76 -16.93 -15.48
N ALA A 204 10.13 -17.44 -14.30
CA ALA A 204 9.29 -18.27 -13.46
C ALA A 204 8.02 -17.56 -12.94
N TRP A 205 8.04 -16.23 -12.89
CA TRP A 205 6.93 -15.39 -12.43
C TRP A 205 6.15 -14.74 -13.57
N LYS A 206 6.47 -15.07 -14.81
CA LYS A 206 5.79 -14.59 -16.03
C LYS A 206 4.41 -15.17 -16.26
N ILE A 207 3.74 -15.67 -15.27
CA ILE A 207 2.34 -16.02 -15.44
C ILE A 207 1.55 -14.71 -15.42
N ASN A 208 1.45 -14.04 -16.57
CA ASN A 208 0.59 -12.89 -16.89
C ASN A 208 0.47 -11.76 -15.85
N GLY A 209 1.19 -11.85 -14.74
CA GLY A 209 1.01 -10.95 -13.62
C GLY A 209 2.22 -10.08 -13.39
N GLN A 210 2.24 -8.88 -13.90
CA GLN A 210 3.20 -7.82 -13.54
C GLN A 210 3.32 -7.63 -12.03
N ASN A 211 2.41 -8.19 -11.25
CA ASN A 211 2.27 -7.93 -9.83
C ASN A 211 2.95 -8.98 -8.93
N ARG A 212 3.29 -10.15 -9.46
CA ARG A 212 3.92 -11.23 -8.67
C ARG A 212 5.40 -11.03 -8.36
N CYS A 213 6.03 -9.99 -8.90
CA CYS A 213 7.41 -9.67 -8.57
C CYS A 213 7.66 -9.45 -7.07
N TYR A 214 6.63 -9.08 -6.30
CA TYR A 214 6.75 -8.94 -4.86
C TYR A 214 6.93 -10.27 -4.12
N ALA A 215 6.51 -11.39 -4.71
CA ALA A 215 6.72 -12.72 -4.14
C ALA A 215 8.16 -13.21 -4.27
N ASP A 216 8.98 -12.59 -5.11
CA ASP A 216 10.38 -12.97 -5.32
C ASP A 216 11.27 -12.48 -4.18
N GLU A 217 11.65 -13.41 -3.30
CA GLU A 217 12.50 -13.10 -2.14
C GLU A 217 13.92 -12.68 -2.51
N SER A 218 14.37 -12.97 -3.72
CA SER A 218 15.71 -12.55 -4.16
C SER A 218 15.78 -11.05 -4.44
N LEU A 219 14.63 -10.41 -4.71
CA LEU A 219 14.56 -8.99 -5.05
C LEU A 219 14.40 -8.09 -3.83
N TRP A 220 13.68 -8.54 -2.78
CA TRP A 220 13.21 -7.67 -1.73
C TRP A 220 13.70 -8.07 -0.34
N ASP A 221 14.19 -7.10 0.41
CA ASP A 221 14.44 -7.24 1.84
C ASP A 221 13.20 -6.82 2.64
N TRP A 222 12.37 -7.79 2.98
CA TRP A 222 11.17 -7.57 3.77
C TRP A 222 11.44 -7.17 5.24
N ASN A 223 12.70 -7.18 5.68
CA ASN A 223 13.11 -6.71 7.00
C ASN A 223 13.75 -5.31 6.95
N ALA A 224 13.73 -4.64 5.79
CA ALA A 224 14.26 -3.30 5.66
C ALA A 224 13.55 -2.32 6.59
N LYS A 225 14.33 -1.46 7.26
CA LYS A 225 13.81 -0.48 8.25
C LYS A 225 12.75 0.47 7.68
N VAL A 226 12.81 0.76 6.38
CA VAL A 226 11.83 1.62 5.72
C VAL A 226 10.39 1.07 5.79
N LEU A 227 10.23 -0.24 6.03
CA LEU A 227 8.92 -0.88 6.19
C LEU A 227 8.35 -0.74 7.61
N GLU A 228 9.16 -0.38 8.61
CA GLU A 228 8.70 -0.36 10.01
C GLU A 228 7.52 0.58 10.27
N PRO A 229 7.43 1.79 9.69
CA PRO A 229 6.27 2.65 9.89
C PRO A 229 4.96 2.01 9.40
N LEU A 230 5.00 1.37 8.23
CA LEU A 230 3.84 0.68 7.66
C LEU A 230 3.48 -0.58 8.45
N VAL A 231 4.50 -1.35 8.89
CA VAL A 231 4.28 -2.55 9.72
C VAL A 231 3.64 -2.15 11.05
N ALA A 232 4.16 -1.11 11.72
CA ALA A 232 3.58 -0.61 12.97
C ALA A 232 2.14 -0.11 12.78
N PHE A 233 1.84 0.59 11.69
CA PHE A 233 0.49 1.03 11.37
C PHE A 233 -0.47 -0.17 11.20
N ILE A 234 -0.08 -1.17 10.41
CA ILE A 234 -0.91 -2.37 10.19
C ILE A 234 -1.07 -3.16 11.49
N ASP A 235 -0.02 -3.25 12.31
CA ASP A 235 -0.09 -3.93 13.61
C ASP A 235 -1.09 -3.25 14.55
N CYS A 236 -1.10 -1.93 14.61
CA CYS A 236 -2.11 -1.16 15.35
C CYS A 236 -3.53 -1.46 14.83
N VAL A 237 -3.76 -1.40 13.52
CA VAL A 237 -5.08 -1.72 12.93
C VAL A 237 -5.52 -3.15 13.25
N MET A 238 -4.58 -4.09 13.30
CA MET A 238 -4.87 -5.50 13.57
C MET A 238 -5.15 -5.79 15.05
N ASN A 239 -4.43 -5.16 15.95
CA ASN A 239 -4.33 -5.60 17.35
C ASN A 239 -4.84 -4.57 18.36
N ASP A 240 -4.92 -3.28 18.00
CA ASP A 240 -5.34 -2.22 18.90
C ASP A 240 -6.83 -1.90 18.70
N ASP A 241 -7.62 -2.10 19.76
CA ASP A 241 -9.06 -1.80 19.74
C ASP A 241 -9.36 -0.34 20.12
N ASP A 242 -8.36 0.41 20.62
CA ASP A 242 -8.51 1.81 21.00
C ASP A 242 -8.19 2.78 19.84
N VAL A 243 -7.67 2.26 18.73
CA VAL A 243 -7.40 3.06 17.52
C VAL A 243 -8.74 3.47 16.86
N GLU A 244 -8.82 4.73 16.46
CA GLU A 244 -10.00 5.24 15.76
C GLU A 244 -10.25 4.46 14.46
N ASN A 245 -11.41 3.84 14.38
CA ASN A 245 -11.78 3.01 13.24
C ASN A 245 -12.54 3.84 12.20
N LEU A 246 -12.00 3.92 10.98
CA LEU A 246 -12.66 4.63 9.89
C LEU A 246 -14.08 4.13 9.62
N GLY A 247 -14.32 2.82 9.78
CA GLY A 247 -15.65 2.20 9.58
C GLY A 247 -16.73 2.78 10.48
N ASP A 248 -16.39 3.24 11.67
CA ASP A 248 -17.31 3.84 12.63
C ASP A 248 -17.54 5.33 12.37
N LEU A 249 -16.59 6.00 11.72
CA LEU A 249 -16.71 7.40 11.29
C LEU A 249 -17.61 7.56 10.07
N LEU A 250 -17.71 6.53 9.23
CA LEU A 250 -18.51 6.52 8.02
C LEU A 250 -19.97 6.10 8.36
N LYS A 251 -20.73 7.02 8.86
CA LYS A 251 -22.17 6.79 9.22
C LYS A 251 -23.08 6.85 8.00
#